data_2e9ba7e8d97adfaa997da0efd91e9e8d
#
_entry.id   2e9ba7e8d97adfaa997da0efd91e9e8d
#
_cell.length_a   1.000
_cell.length_b   1.000
_cell.length_c   1.000
_cell.angle_alpha   90.00
_cell.angle_beta   90.00
_cell.angle_gamma   90.00
#
_symmetry.space_group_name_H-M   'P 1'
#
loop_
_entity.id
_entity.type
_entity.pdbx_description
1 polymer ?
#
loop_
_entity_poly.entity_id
_entity_poly.type
_entity_poly.pdbx_seq_one_letter_code
_entity_poly.pdbx_strand_id
1 'polypeptide(L)' 'MIIEKNILTVSEAACVLSCSTQCVYRLIHNNALRAYKDTAGRPWRIPESCIKDYVASRMNSQTPIR' A
#
# COMPACT_ATOMS: atom_id res chain seq x y z
N MET A 1 3.03 21.76 11.96
CA MET A 1 3.46 20.99 10.91
C MET A 1 3.00 19.56 10.97
N ILE A 2 2.62 19.09 9.88
CA ILE A 2 2.07 17.78 9.82
C ILE A 2 3.11 16.79 9.49
N ILE A 3 3.17 15.76 10.26
CA ILE A 3 4.10 14.72 9.99
C ILE A 3 3.33 13.48 9.67
N GLU A 4 3.65 12.90 8.54
CA GLU A 4 3.04 11.65 8.18
C GLU A 4 3.67 10.57 9.01
N LYS A 5 3.08 10.27 10.10
CA LYS A 5 3.64 9.26 10.94
C LYS A 5 3.40 7.88 10.45
N ASN A 6 2.43 7.71 9.61
CA ASN A 6 2.04 6.36 9.21
C ASN A 6 2.44 6.09 7.79
N ILE A 7 3.69 6.27 7.53
CA ILE A 7 4.25 5.93 6.22
C ILE A 7 5.00 4.63 6.38
N LEU A 8 4.62 3.66 5.60
CA LEU A 8 5.16 2.31 5.73
C LEU A 8 6.16 2.04 4.63
N THR A 9 7.11 1.17 4.94
CA THR A 9 7.98 0.66 3.91
C THR A 9 7.28 -0.48 3.18
N VAL A 10 7.89 -0.95 2.11
CA VAL A 10 7.32 -2.07 1.38
C VAL A 10 7.21 -3.29 2.28
N SER A 11 8.23 -3.53 3.10
CA SER A 11 8.19 -4.65 4.02
C SER A 11 7.04 -4.53 5.00
N GLU A 12 6.85 -3.35 5.52
CA GLU A 12 5.78 -3.15 6.50
C GLU A 12 4.43 -3.29 5.83
N ALA A 13 4.30 -2.75 4.63
CA ALA A 13 3.04 -2.89 3.91
C ALA A 13 2.74 -4.35 3.62
N ALA A 14 3.75 -5.11 3.25
CA ALA A 14 3.57 -6.53 3.00
C ALA A 14 3.08 -7.23 4.26
N CYS A 15 3.64 -6.85 5.38
CA CYS A 15 3.21 -7.43 6.65
C CYS A 15 1.76 -7.11 6.94
N VAL A 16 1.40 -5.87 6.75
CA VAL A 16 0.02 -5.44 7.02
C VAL A 16 -0.95 -6.15 6.10
N LEU A 17 -0.56 -6.33 4.84
CA LEU A 17 -1.43 -6.96 3.87
C LEU A 17 -1.30 -8.47 3.87
N SER A 18 -0.42 -9.00 4.70
CA SER A 18 -0.20 -10.44 4.79
C SER A 18 0.22 -11.03 3.45
N CYS A 19 1.12 -10.35 2.78
CA CYS A 19 1.61 -10.86 1.52
C CYS A 19 3.10 -10.59 1.44
N SER A 20 3.70 -10.94 0.32
CA SER A 20 5.13 -10.77 0.16
C SER A 20 5.43 -9.37 -0.36
N THR A 21 6.69 -8.98 -0.27
CA THR A 21 7.08 -7.69 -0.80
C THR A 21 6.90 -7.65 -2.31
N GLN A 22 7.09 -8.77 -2.97
CA GLN A 22 6.85 -8.83 -4.40
C GLN A 22 5.42 -8.52 -4.73
N CYS A 23 4.53 -9.00 -3.90
CA CYS A 23 3.11 -8.72 -4.09
C CYS A 23 2.85 -7.22 -3.98
N VAL A 24 3.48 -6.58 -3.00
CA VAL A 24 3.32 -5.14 -2.83
C VAL A 24 3.85 -4.40 -4.05
N TYR A 25 5.01 -4.80 -4.55
CA TYR A 25 5.55 -4.16 -5.74
C TYR A 25 4.62 -4.31 -6.92
N ARG A 26 4.02 -5.48 -7.07
CA ARG A 26 3.09 -5.71 -8.16
C ARG A 26 1.87 -4.80 -8.02
N LEU A 27 1.37 -4.65 -6.81
CA LEU A 27 0.23 -3.77 -6.60
C LEU A 27 0.57 -2.33 -6.94
N ILE A 28 1.78 -1.91 -6.62
CA ILE A 28 2.21 -0.56 -6.95
C ILE A 28 2.30 -0.39 -8.46
N HIS A 29 2.87 -1.36 -9.14
CA HIS A 29 3.02 -1.28 -10.58
C HIS A 29 1.69 -1.29 -11.31
N ASN A 30 0.71 -1.97 -10.74
CA ASN A 30 -0.60 -2.03 -11.35
C ASN A 30 -1.49 -0.88 -10.95
N ASN A 31 -0.94 0.06 -10.18
CA ASN A 31 -1.71 1.20 -9.69
C ASN A 31 -2.85 0.78 -8.79
N ALA A 32 -2.79 -0.41 -8.24
CA ALA A 32 -3.78 -0.84 -7.30
C ALA A 32 -3.50 -0.27 -5.92
N LEU A 33 -2.24 -0.01 -5.64
CA LEU A 33 -1.83 0.53 -4.36
C LEU A 33 -1.01 1.78 -4.62
N ARG A 34 -1.40 2.89 -4.02
CA ARG A 34 -0.67 4.12 -4.22
C ARG A 34 0.55 4.17 -3.34
N ALA A 35 1.61 4.66 -3.91
CA ALA A 35 2.86 4.79 -3.20
C ALA A 35 3.69 5.85 -3.88
N TYR A 36 4.72 6.29 -3.22
CA TYR A 36 5.61 7.25 -3.81
C TYR A 36 7.04 6.89 -3.44
N LYS A 37 7.97 7.38 -4.24
CA LYS A 37 9.37 7.17 -3.97
C LYS A 37 9.96 8.41 -3.35
N ASP A 38 10.76 8.18 -2.36
CA ASP A 38 11.54 9.27 -1.82
C ASP A 38 12.64 9.61 -2.83
N THR A 39 13.29 10.73 -2.60
CA THR A 39 14.35 11.12 -3.51
C THR A 39 15.53 10.18 -3.35
N ALA A 40 16.43 10.27 -4.28
CA ALA A 40 17.70 9.57 -4.19
C ALA A 40 17.55 8.07 -4.18
N GLY A 41 16.60 7.55 -4.92
CA GLY A 41 16.51 6.12 -5.09
C GLY A 41 16.10 5.35 -3.87
N ARG A 42 15.48 5.99 -2.95
CA ARG A 42 15.01 5.31 -1.76
C ARG A 42 13.88 4.36 -2.10
N PRO A 43 13.62 3.39 -1.24
CA PRO A 43 12.53 2.47 -1.51
C PRO A 43 11.19 3.18 -1.50
N TRP A 44 10.20 2.50 -2.02
CA TRP A 44 8.86 3.03 -2.05
C TRP A 44 8.36 3.29 -0.65
N ARG A 45 7.58 4.33 -0.51
CA ARG A 45 6.93 4.66 0.74
C ARG A 45 5.44 4.61 0.52
N ILE A 46 4.74 4.00 1.44
CA ILE A 46 3.33 3.73 1.27
C ILE A 46 2.59 4.31 2.46
N PRO A 47 1.87 5.40 2.28
CA PRO A 47 1.08 5.95 3.38
C PRO A 47 0.03 4.96 3.85
N GLU A 48 -0.20 4.93 5.14
CA GLU A 48 -1.16 4.01 5.70
C GLU A 48 -2.55 4.25 5.13
N SER A 49 -2.89 5.49 4.88
CA SER A 49 -4.19 5.79 4.32
C SER A 49 -4.38 5.14 2.96
N CYS A 50 -3.31 5.04 2.19
CA CYS A 50 -3.40 4.40 0.89
C CYS A 50 -3.64 2.90 1.05
N ILE A 51 -3.06 2.32 2.07
CA ILE A 51 -3.31 0.90 2.33
C ILE A 51 -4.74 0.69 2.76
N LYS A 52 -5.26 1.57 3.59
CA LYS A 52 -6.65 1.46 3.99
C LYS A 52 -7.58 1.60 2.80
N ASP A 53 -7.27 2.52 1.91
CA ASP A 53 -8.07 2.68 0.71
C ASP A 53 -8.02 1.43 -0.15
N TYR A 54 -6.85 0.85 -0.28
CA TYR A 54 -6.71 -0.36 -1.05
C TYR A 54 -7.55 -1.49 -0.46
N VAL A 55 -7.46 -1.67 0.84
CA VAL A 55 -8.20 -2.73 1.51
C VAL A 55 -9.69 -2.50 1.38
N ALA A 56 -10.13 -1.28 1.58
CA ALA A 56 -11.54 -0.98 1.46
C ALA A 56 -12.05 -1.24 0.05
N SER A 57 -11.25 -0.88 -0.92
CA SER A 57 -11.62 -1.10 -2.31
C SER A 57 -11.74 -2.60 -2.61
N ARG A 58 -10.81 -3.38 -2.07
CA ARG A 58 -10.86 -4.81 -2.29
C ARG A 58 -12.07 -5.42 -1.61
N MET A 59 -12.37 -4.98 -0.42
CA MET A 59 -13.52 -5.51 0.28
C MET A 59 -14.80 -5.18 -0.44
N ASN A 60 -14.88 -3.99 -0.98
CA ASN A 60 -16.06 -3.63 -1.77
C ASN A 60 -16.14 -4.46 -3.03
N SER A 61 -15.02 -4.69 -3.66
CA SER A 61 -15.02 -5.46 -4.89
C SER A 61 -15.42 -6.90 -4.65
N GLN A 62 -15.12 -7.39 -3.48
CA GLN A 62 -15.38 -8.78 -3.19
C GLN A 62 -16.69 -9.00 -2.51
N THR A 63 -17.47 -8.00 -2.37
CA THR A 63 -18.75 -8.15 -1.75
C THR A 63 -19.54 -9.19 -2.46
N PRO A 64 -19.95 -10.15 -1.76
CA PRO A 64 -20.63 -11.18 -2.45
C PRO A 64 -21.96 -10.75 -2.79
N ILE A 65 -22.45 -10.55 -2.84
CA ILE A 65 -23.53 -10.33 -3.30
C ILE A 65 -24.33 -11.17 -3.31
N ARG A 66 -24.44 -11.55 -3.11
CA ARG A 66 -24.94 -12.24 -3.33
C ARG A 66 -25.41 -12.53 -3.04
#